data_a59c8b865b48083307034c51d4bd09f3
#
_entry.id   a59c8b865b48083307034c51d4bd09f3
#
_cell.length_a   1.000
_cell.length_b   1.000
_cell.length_c   1.000
_cell.angle_alpha   90.00
_cell.angle_beta   90.00
_cell.angle_gamma   90.00
#
_symmetry.space_group_name_H-M   'P 1'
#
loop_
_entity.id
_entity.type
_entity.pdbx_description
1 polymer ?
#
loop_
_entity_poly.entity_id
_entity_poly.type
_entity_poly.pdbx_seq_one_letter_code
_entity_poly.pdbx_strand_id
1 'polypeptide(L)'
;ILGWKTSNKTMQPQLTLGFGAGNTLRPDIILYKNGIPVLPIEIKRPDNVCNDKQVGQLGNYMRQLKSNIGLYFGENIRFYYDNPNDLDNPVNVLTIELSKEDSNGDTFCEMLSYEKFNANNLEEFCKEHYHQIMSRNNLHQRFSEYFAENNVTRNIVSLIKEKFVKEGFDENILEDELNKLVCRIEWKRTSSVEKRTENTVINVPASENNETEFSLDGIKYWGIGRFVLAVVKQY
;
A
#
# COMPACT_ATOMS: atom_id res chain seq x y z
N ILE A 1 -16.88 15.96 15.60
CA ILE A 1 -16.43 16.62 14.37
C ILE A 1 -17.11 15.98 13.15
N LEU A 2 -17.00 14.68 12.93
CA LEU A 2 -17.62 13.99 11.77
C LEU A 2 -19.12 13.70 11.91
N GLY A 3 -19.75 14.03 13.05
CA GLY A 3 -21.21 13.91 13.25
C GLY A 3 -21.72 12.52 13.66
N TRP A 4 -20.86 11.49 13.69
CA TRP A 4 -21.24 10.17 14.21
C TRP A 4 -21.34 10.17 15.73
N LYS A 5 -22.38 9.58 16.31
CA LYS A 5 -22.66 9.64 17.75
C LYS A 5 -23.12 8.28 18.29
N THR A 6 -22.68 7.97 19.49
CA THR A 6 -23.18 6.80 20.23
C THR A 6 -24.61 6.99 20.71
N SER A 7 -24.98 8.23 21.07
CA SER A 7 -26.32 8.57 21.59
C SER A 7 -27.46 8.26 20.63
N ASN A 8 -27.22 8.41 19.32
CA ASN A 8 -28.22 8.09 18.26
C ASN A 8 -27.89 6.78 17.53
N LYS A 9 -27.00 5.96 18.08
CA LYS A 9 -26.58 4.66 17.55
C LYS A 9 -25.98 4.69 16.14
N THR A 10 -25.50 5.83 15.67
CA THR A 10 -24.76 5.92 14.40
C THR A 10 -23.31 5.50 14.52
N MET A 11 -22.79 5.40 15.75
CA MET A 11 -21.48 4.84 16.09
C MET A 11 -21.64 3.86 17.24
N GLN A 12 -21.18 2.63 17.09
CA GLN A 12 -21.23 1.61 18.14
C GLN A 12 -19.82 1.10 18.43
N PRO A 13 -19.30 1.33 19.66
CA PRO A 13 -18.01 0.81 20.08
C PRO A 13 -18.14 -0.64 20.53
N GLN A 14 -17.10 -1.44 20.26
CA GLN A 14 -16.87 -2.77 20.80
C GLN A 14 -18.04 -3.75 20.69
N LEU A 15 -18.75 -3.72 19.56
CA LEU A 15 -19.84 -4.66 19.30
C LEU A 15 -19.27 -6.08 19.08
N THR A 16 -19.81 -7.06 19.81
CA THR A 16 -19.43 -8.46 19.61
C THR A 16 -20.25 -9.05 18.45
N LEU A 17 -19.54 -9.48 17.40
CA LEU A 17 -20.12 -10.15 16.25
C LEU A 17 -19.90 -11.66 16.40
N GLY A 18 -20.94 -12.47 16.31
CA GLY A 18 -20.82 -13.93 16.29
C GLY A 18 -20.20 -14.40 14.98
N PHE A 19 -19.19 -15.27 15.07
CA PHE A 19 -18.52 -15.85 13.91
C PHE A 19 -18.32 -17.36 14.11
N GLY A 20 -19.15 -18.15 13.44
CA GLY A 20 -19.06 -19.62 13.51
C GLY A 20 -19.27 -20.18 14.92
N ALA A 21 -18.87 -21.44 15.14
CA ALA A 21 -19.09 -22.16 16.40
C ALA A 21 -18.22 -21.60 17.55
N GLY A 22 -18.74 -20.61 18.25
CA GLY A 22 -18.15 -20.08 19.49
C GLY A 22 -17.08 -19.00 19.31
N ASN A 23 -16.72 -18.65 18.09
CA ASN A 23 -15.80 -17.53 17.84
C ASN A 23 -16.55 -16.20 17.79
N THR A 24 -15.93 -15.15 18.31
CA THR A 24 -16.47 -13.80 18.28
C THR A 24 -15.47 -12.84 17.66
N LEU A 25 -15.97 -11.95 16.82
CA LEU A 25 -15.22 -10.81 16.28
C LEU A 25 -15.67 -9.54 17.01
N ARG A 26 -14.72 -8.68 17.32
CA ARG A 26 -15.01 -7.46 18.10
C ARG A 26 -14.27 -6.27 17.50
N PRO A 27 -14.82 -5.64 16.46
CA PRO A 27 -14.27 -4.39 15.93
C PRO A 27 -14.34 -3.30 17.02
N ASP A 28 -13.34 -2.40 17.01
CA ASP A 28 -13.30 -1.32 17.99
C ASP A 28 -14.46 -0.35 17.81
N ILE A 29 -14.81 -0.02 16.57
CA ILE A 29 -15.97 0.82 16.24
C ILE A 29 -16.64 0.29 14.97
N ILE A 30 -17.97 0.37 14.92
CA ILE A 30 -18.76 0.22 13.70
C ILE A 30 -19.59 1.47 13.48
N LEU A 31 -19.53 2.04 12.28
CA LEU A 31 -20.39 3.14 11.85
C LEU A 31 -21.66 2.60 11.20
N TYR A 32 -22.79 3.24 11.52
CA TYR A 32 -24.11 2.87 11.02
C TYR A 32 -24.78 4.05 10.31
N LYS A 33 -25.29 3.84 9.11
CA LYS A 33 -26.13 4.80 8.39
C LYS A 33 -27.52 4.19 8.22
N ASN A 34 -28.53 4.88 8.71
CA ASN A 34 -29.93 4.41 8.66
C ASN A 34 -30.13 3.00 9.28
N GLY A 35 -29.40 2.70 10.35
CA GLY A 35 -29.47 1.40 11.04
C GLY A 35 -28.70 0.26 10.35
N ILE A 36 -28.04 0.51 9.21
CA ILE A 36 -27.23 -0.46 8.47
C ILE A 36 -25.75 -0.24 8.83
N PRO A 37 -24.98 -1.29 9.18
CA PRO A 37 -23.54 -1.15 9.37
C PRO A 37 -22.86 -0.82 8.02
N VAL A 38 -22.05 0.22 8.00
CA VAL A 38 -21.45 0.71 6.76
C VAL A 38 -19.92 0.68 6.79
N LEU A 39 -19.30 0.73 7.99
CA LEU A 39 -17.86 0.85 8.06
C LEU A 39 -17.32 0.33 9.39
N PRO A 40 -16.59 -0.79 9.43
CA PRO A 40 -15.80 -1.22 10.58
C PRO A 40 -14.52 -0.40 10.70
N ILE A 41 -14.14 -0.12 11.92
CA ILE A 41 -12.93 0.61 12.27
C ILE A 41 -12.14 -0.18 13.31
N GLU A 42 -10.88 -0.40 13.03
CA GLU A 42 -9.90 -0.96 13.97
C GLU A 42 -8.96 0.17 14.43
N ILE A 43 -8.71 0.24 15.74
CA ILE A 43 -7.87 1.28 16.34
C ILE A 43 -6.68 0.64 17.04
N LYS A 44 -5.50 1.12 16.73
CA LYS A 44 -4.26 0.72 17.38
C LYS A 44 -3.50 1.95 17.88
N ARG A 45 -2.57 1.70 18.80
CA ARG A 45 -1.67 2.77 19.25
C ARG A 45 -0.82 3.27 18.09
N PRO A 46 -0.47 4.55 18.05
CA PRO A 46 0.35 5.11 16.96
C PRO A 46 1.76 4.48 16.85
N ASP A 47 2.29 3.92 17.93
CA ASP A 47 3.56 3.20 17.96
C ASP A 47 3.48 1.76 17.46
N ASN A 48 2.27 1.27 17.19
CA ASN A 48 2.03 -0.09 16.68
C ASN A 48 1.98 -0.10 15.16
N VAL A 49 3.05 -0.59 14.54
CA VAL A 49 3.12 -0.73 13.08
C VAL A 49 2.07 -1.73 12.61
N CYS A 50 1.25 -1.31 11.64
CA CYS A 50 0.23 -2.16 11.02
C CYS A 50 0.89 -3.38 10.36
N ASN A 51 0.37 -4.57 10.63
CA ASN A 51 0.86 -5.84 10.10
C ASN A 51 -0.28 -6.67 9.49
N ASP A 52 0.09 -7.72 8.74
CA ASP A 52 -0.86 -8.58 8.02
C ASP A 52 -1.93 -9.22 8.91
N LYS A 53 -1.60 -9.54 10.17
CA LYS A 53 -2.55 -10.08 11.12
C LYS A 53 -3.66 -9.08 11.46
N GLN A 54 -3.30 -7.80 11.62
CA GLN A 54 -4.26 -6.73 11.90
C GLN A 54 -5.10 -6.41 10.66
N VAL A 55 -4.51 -6.44 9.48
CA VAL A 55 -5.22 -6.30 8.20
C VAL A 55 -6.20 -7.45 8.01
N GLY A 56 -5.77 -8.70 8.25
CA GLY A 56 -6.65 -9.87 8.20
C GLY A 56 -7.79 -9.81 9.22
N GLN A 57 -7.53 -9.26 10.41
CA GLN A 57 -8.58 -9.04 11.43
C GLN A 57 -9.63 -8.04 10.92
N LEU A 58 -9.21 -6.91 10.37
CA LEU A 58 -10.09 -5.92 9.76
C LEU A 58 -10.89 -6.52 8.59
N GLY A 59 -10.24 -7.30 7.72
CA GLY A 59 -10.88 -8.01 6.61
C GLY A 59 -11.99 -8.95 7.09
N ASN A 60 -11.78 -9.67 8.20
CA ASN A 60 -12.82 -10.51 8.79
C ASN A 60 -14.03 -9.69 9.27
N TYR A 61 -13.81 -8.50 9.84
CA TYR A 61 -14.92 -7.60 10.19
C TYR A 61 -15.68 -7.12 8.96
N MET A 62 -14.95 -6.71 7.92
CA MET A 62 -15.52 -6.24 6.66
C MET A 62 -16.43 -7.31 6.05
N ARG A 63 -15.93 -8.55 5.92
CA ARG A 63 -16.70 -9.69 5.37
C ARG A 63 -17.92 -10.04 6.21
N GLN A 64 -17.79 -10.04 7.54
CA GLN A 64 -18.93 -10.31 8.45
C GLN A 64 -20.03 -9.24 8.35
N LEU A 65 -19.64 -7.99 8.17
CA LEU A 65 -20.56 -6.86 8.04
C LEU A 65 -21.04 -6.64 6.60
N LYS A 66 -20.50 -7.41 5.63
CA LYS A 66 -20.73 -7.23 4.20
C LYS A 66 -20.36 -5.83 3.72
N SER A 67 -19.29 -5.28 4.27
CA SER A 67 -18.71 -4.02 3.88
C SER A 67 -17.40 -4.27 3.12
N ASN A 68 -17.27 -3.74 1.92
CA ASN A 68 -16.04 -3.84 1.13
C ASN A 68 -14.97 -2.83 1.56
N ILE A 69 -15.26 -2.01 2.58
CA ILE A 69 -14.37 -0.99 3.08
C ILE A 69 -14.20 -1.12 4.58
N GLY A 70 -12.97 -0.92 5.05
CA GLY A 70 -12.62 -0.84 6.46
C GLY A 70 -11.62 0.28 6.73
N LEU A 71 -11.64 0.81 7.94
CA LEU A 71 -10.68 1.80 8.40
C LEU A 71 -9.74 1.23 9.46
N TYR A 72 -8.48 1.59 9.34
CA TYR A 72 -7.49 1.34 10.36
C TYR A 72 -6.92 2.67 10.85
N PHE A 73 -6.99 2.90 12.16
CA PHE A 73 -6.38 4.04 12.83
C PHE A 73 -5.19 3.55 13.65
N GLY A 74 -4.02 4.11 13.40
CA GLY A 74 -2.78 3.81 14.10
C GLY A 74 -1.80 4.97 13.96
N GLU A 75 -0.59 4.69 13.49
CA GLU A 75 0.38 5.72 13.09
C GLU A 75 -0.23 6.69 12.06
N ASN A 76 -1.02 6.13 11.14
CA ASN A 76 -1.74 6.83 10.07
C ASN A 76 -3.19 6.34 10.05
N ILE A 77 -4.06 7.05 9.33
CA ILE A 77 -5.38 6.56 8.99
C ILE A 77 -5.27 5.87 7.63
N ARG A 78 -5.78 4.63 7.53
CA ARG A 78 -5.72 3.85 6.30
C ARG A 78 -7.09 3.35 5.92
N PHE A 79 -7.45 3.53 4.64
CA PHE A 79 -8.61 2.90 4.03
C PHE A 79 -8.19 1.58 3.41
N TYR A 80 -8.90 0.53 3.75
CA TYR A 80 -8.74 -0.78 3.16
C TYR A 80 -9.95 -1.13 2.30
N TYR A 81 -9.69 -1.68 1.14
CA TYR A 81 -10.71 -2.21 0.24
C TYR A 81 -10.55 -3.73 0.12
N ASP A 82 -11.64 -4.47 0.37
CA ASP A 82 -11.74 -5.92 0.20
C ASP A 82 -12.46 -6.19 -1.12
N ASN A 83 -11.72 -6.67 -2.13
CA ASN A 83 -12.33 -6.98 -3.41
C ASN A 83 -13.20 -8.23 -3.29
N PRO A 84 -14.52 -8.15 -3.53
CA PRO A 84 -15.41 -9.30 -3.36
C PRO A 84 -15.12 -10.48 -4.32
N ASN A 85 -14.34 -10.25 -5.37
CA ASN A 85 -13.92 -11.27 -6.33
C ASN A 85 -12.55 -11.87 -5.99
N ASP A 86 -11.93 -11.46 -4.89
CA ASP A 86 -10.63 -11.90 -4.45
C ASP A 86 -10.71 -12.41 -3.01
N LEU A 87 -9.99 -13.48 -2.70
CA LEU A 87 -9.94 -14.05 -1.35
C LEU A 87 -8.73 -13.57 -0.54
N ASP A 88 -7.90 -12.73 -1.14
CA ASP A 88 -6.72 -12.17 -0.50
C ASP A 88 -7.07 -11.18 0.63
N ASN A 89 -6.08 -10.73 1.35
CA ASN A 89 -6.27 -9.70 2.36
C ASN A 89 -6.70 -8.37 1.72
N PRO A 90 -7.50 -7.57 2.43
CA PRO A 90 -7.84 -6.23 1.97
C PRO A 90 -6.62 -5.39 1.64
N VAL A 91 -6.71 -4.60 0.58
CA VAL A 91 -5.64 -3.74 0.10
C VAL A 91 -5.77 -2.34 0.68
N ASN A 92 -4.67 -1.78 1.19
CA ASN A 92 -4.62 -0.37 1.58
C ASN A 92 -4.70 0.51 0.33
N VAL A 93 -5.81 1.22 0.16
CA VAL A 93 -6.08 2.05 -1.03
C VAL A 93 -5.80 3.53 -0.80
N LEU A 94 -5.81 4.00 0.45
CA LEU A 94 -5.46 5.36 0.82
C LEU A 94 -4.83 5.39 2.21
N THR A 95 -3.73 6.09 2.33
CA THR A 95 -3.10 6.42 3.62
C THR A 95 -3.17 7.93 3.82
N ILE A 96 -3.61 8.35 5.00
CA ILE A 96 -3.69 9.74 5.41
C ILE A 96 -2.75 9.93 6.58
N GLU A 97 -1.79 10.81 6.43
CA GLU A 97 -0.91 11.21 7.51
C GLU A 97 -1.63 12.18 8.46
N LEU A 98 -1.38 12.04 9.76
CA LEU A 98 -1.96 12.93 10.77
C LEU A 98 -1.16 14.24 10.84
N SER A 99 -1.03 14.89 9.68
CA SER A 99 -0.32 16.15 9.51
C SER A 99 -1.21 17.21 8.84
N LYS A 100 -0.92 18.48 9.08
CA LYS A 100 -1.67 19.57 8.45
C LYS A 100 -1.36 19.75 6.96
N GLU A 101 -0.25 19.20 6.52
CA GLU A 101 0.23 19.25 5.15
C GLU A 101 -0.39 18.18 4.26
N ASP A 102 -1.05 17.17 4.84
CA ASP A 102 -1.70 16.11 4.06
C ASP A 102 -3.08 16.55 3.59
N SER A 103 -3.20 16.86 2.30
CA SER A 103 -4.47 17.24 1.66
C SER A 103 -5.52 16.13 1.66
N ASN A 104 -5.13 14.86 1.88
CA ASN A 104 -6.08 13.75 1.99
C ASN A 104 -6.95 13.85 3.26
N GLY A 105 -6.50 14.63 4.25
CA GLY A 105 -7.27 14.91 5.46
C GLY A 105 -8.62 15.61 5.18
N ASP A 106 -8.66 16.53 4.23
CA ASP A 106 -9.88 17.22 3.82
C ASP A 106 -10.84 16.23 3.13
N THR A 107 -10.32 15.41 2.21
CA THR A 107 -11.07 14.35 1.53
C THR A 107 -11.66 13.37 2.56
N PHE A 108 -10.88 12.95 3.54
CA PHE A 108 -11.34 12.09 4.64
C PHE A 108 -12.51 12.74 5.41
N CYS A 109 -12.37 14.00 5.80
CA CYS A 109 -13.42 14.70 6.54
C CYS A 109 -14.69 14.85 5.71
N GLU A 110 -14.58 15.13 4.43
CA GLU A 110 -15.71 15.27 3.53
C GLU A 110 -16.46 13.95 3.31
N MET A 111 -15.71 12.87 3.03
CA MET A 111 -16.29 11.55 2.74
C MET A 111 -16.89 10.89 3.98
N LEU A 112 -16.32 11.12 5.16
CA LEU A 112 -16.77 10.49 6.42
C LEU A 112 -17.64 11.40 7.29
N SER A 113 -17.96 12.62 6.88
CA SER A 113 -18.96 13.43 7.57
C SER A 113 -20.33 12.74 7.53
N TYR A 114 -20.96 12.52 8.70
CA TYR A 114 -22.26 11.83 8.78
C TYR A 114 -23.32 12.41 7.84
N GLU A 115 -23.38 13.72 7.72
CA GLU A 115 -24.37 14.39 6.88
C GLU A 115 -24.17 14.08 5.39
N LYS A 116 -22.91 14.12 4.91
CA LYS A 116 -22.55 13.90 3.51
C LYS A 116 -22.25 12.43 3.16
N PHE A 117 -22.14 11.57 4.18
CA PHE A 117 -21.74 10.18 4.00
C PHE A 117 -22.67 9.42 3.06
N ASN A 118 -22.08 8.87 2.02
CA ASN A 118 -22.72 7.95 1.08
C ASN A 118 -21.83 6.70 0.91
N ALA A 119 -22.34 5.54 1.28
CA ALA A 119 -21.58 4.29 1.25
C ALA A 119 -21.16 3.91 -0.19
N ASN A 120 -22.02 4.15 -1.19
CA ASN A 120 -21.72 3.81 -2.57
C ASN A 120 -20.59 4.71 -3.12
N ASN A 121 -20.63 6.02 -2.84
CA ASN A 121 -19.58 6.94 -3.28
C ASN A 121 -18.23 6.59 -2.65
N LEU A 122 -18.24 6.21 -1.36
CA LEU A 122 -17.03 5.78 -0.67
C LEU A 122 -16.48 4.47 -1.27
N GLU A 123 -17.37 3.54 -1.60
CA GLU A 123 -17.00 2.27 -2.23
C GLU A 123 -16.42 2.49 -3.63
N GLU A 124 -17.04 3.31 -4.46
CA GLU A 124 -16.54 3.67 -5.79
C GLU A 124 -15.15 4.31 -5.69
N PHE A 125 -14.98 5.27 -4.80
CA PHE A 125 -13.69 5.90 -4.55
C PHE A 125 -12.60 4.88 -4.18
N CYS A 126 -12.87 4.00 -3.22
CA CYS A 126 -11.91 2.98 -2.80
C CYS A 126 -11.63 1.97 -3.92
N LYS A 127 -12.63 1.60 -4.69
CA LYS A 127 -12.51 0.69 -5.82
C LYS A 127 -11.65 1.26 -6.95
N GLU A 128 -11.82 2.54 -7.26
CA GLU A 128 -10.99 3.22 -8.26
C GLU A 128 -9.52 3.24 -7.84
N HIS A 129 -9.23 3.60 -6.57
CA HIS A 129 -7.86 3.57 -6.03
C HIS A 129 -7.28 2.15 -6.04
N TYR A 130 -8.07 1.15 -5.68
CA TYR A 130 -7.68 -0.26 -5.78
C TYR A 130 -7.27 -0.62 -7.21
N HIS A 131 -8.08 -0.29 -8.22
CA HIS A 131 -7.75 -0.58 -9.61
C HIS A 131 -6.48 0.14 -10.08
N GLN A 132 -6.26 1.37 -9.66
CA GLN A 132 -5.03 2.11 -9.96
C GLN A 132 -3.79 1.43 -9.34
N ILE A 133 -3.89 0.99 -8.08
CA ILE A 133 -2.81 0.25 -7.40
C ILE A 133 -2.53 -1.07 -8.12
N MET A 134 -3.56 -1.86 -8.41
CA MET A 134 -3.40 -3.15 -9.09
C MET A 134 -2.81 -2.98 -10.51
N SER A 135 -3.25 -1.98 -11.25
CA SER A 135 -2.71 -1.67 -12.58
C SER A 135 -1.23 -1.26 -12.50
N ARG A 136 -0.86 -0.44 -11.51
CA ARG A 136 0.53 -0.03 -11.27
C ARG A 136 1.41 -1.21 -10.88
N ASN A 137 0.93 -2.07 -9.97
CA ASN A 137 1.66 -3.26 -9.54
C ASN A 137 1.86 -4.24 -10.70
N ASN A 138 0.82 -4.49 -11.49
CA ASN A 138 0.91 -5.32 -12.69
C ASN A 138 1.92 -4.76 -13.70
N LEU A 139 1.85 -3.45 -13.97
CA LEU A 139 2.80 -2.80 -14.87
C LEU A 139 4.24 -2.89 -14.34
N HIS A 140 4.43 -2.67 -13.03
CA HIS A 140 5.74 -2.78 -12.40
C HIS A 140 6.29 -4.21 -12.49
N GLN A 141 5.46 -5.21 -12.22
CA GLN A 141 5.84 -6.61 -12.38
C GLN A 141 6.25 -6.93 -13.81
N ARG A 142 5.43 -6.54 -14.80
CA ARG A 142 5.74 -6.76 -16.22
C ARG A 142 7.03 -6.06 -16.65
N PHE A 143 7.29 -4.85 -16.15
CA PHE A 143 8.55 -4.18 -16.39
C PHE A 143 9.72 -4.91 -15.74
N SER A 144 9.57 -5.39 -14.51
CA SER A 144 10.61 -6.14 -13.81
C SER A 144 10.95 -7.43 -14.55
N GLU A 145 9.95 -8.14 -15.08
CA GLU A 145 10.14 -9.35 -15.90
C GLU A 145 10.80 -9.02 -17.25
N TYR A 146 10.34 -7.94 -17.90
CA TYR A 146 10.87 -7.52 -19.21
C TYR A 146 12.31 -7.04 -19.13
N PHE A 147 12.67 -6.35 -18.04
CA PHE A 147 13.99 -5.79 -17.80
C PHE A 147 14.85 -6.63 -16.82
N ALA A 148 14.47 -7.87 -16.55
CA ALA A 148 15.33 -8.77 -15.78
C ALA A 148 16.70 -8.90 -16.43
N GLU A 149 17.74 -9.03 -15.63
CA GLU A 149 19.17 -8.96 -16.06
C GLU A 149 19.47 -9.84 -17.28
N ASN A 150 18.88 -11.05 -17.32
CA ASN A 150 19.06 -11.99 -18.41
C ASN A 150 18.30 -11.63 -19.70
N ASN A 151 17.35 -10.71 -19.65
CA ASN A 151 16.47 -10.36 -20.76
C ASN A 151 16.70 -8.94 -21.29
N VAL A 152 17.25 -8.05 -20.46
CA VAL A 152 17.37 -6.63 -20.80
C VAL A 152 18.17 -6.38 -22.08
N THR A 153 19.34 -6.99 -22.18
CA THR A 153 20.20 -6.85 -23.37
C THR A 153 19.48 -7.42 -24.59
N ARG A 154 18.91 -8.62 -24.49
CA ARG A 154 18.18 -9.26 -25.59
C ARG A 154 17.03 -8.41 -26.08
N ASN A 155 16.18 -7.90 -25.18
CA ASN A 155 15.01 -7.11 -25.52
C ASN A 155 15.38 -5.79 -26.19
N ILE A 156 16.42 -5.10 -25.66
CA ILE A 156 16.91 -3.85 -26.25
C ILE A 156 17.56 -4.12 -27.63
N VAL A 157 18.37 -5.14 -27.74
CA VAL A 157 18.99 -5.55 -29.02
C VAL A 157 17.92 -5.85 -30.07
N SER A 158 16.86 -6.59 -29.68
CA SER A 158 15.75 -6.89 -30.61
C SER A 158 15.06 -5.63 -31.12
N LEU A 159 14.75 -4.67 -30.23
CA LEU A 159 14.13 -3.40 -30.60
C LEU A 159 15.02 -2.55 -31.53
N ILE A 160 16.32 -2.50 -31.23
CA ILE A 160 17.29 -1.78 -32.06
C ILE A 160 17.40 -2.45 -33.42
N LYS A 161 17.52 -3.77 -33.47
CA LYS A 161 17.60 -4.55 -34.71
C LYS A 161 16.38 -4.27 -35.60
N GLU A 162 15.18 -4.38 -35.04
CA GLU A 162 13.94 -4.11 -35.79
C GLU A 162 13.91 -2.70 -36.39
N LYS A 163 14.35 -1.69 -35.62
CA LYS A 163 14.40 -0.31 -36.10
C LYS A 163 15.39 -0.14 -37.26
N PHE A 164 16.62 -0.61 -37.10
CA PHE A 164 17.69 -0.37 -38.11
C PHE A 164 17.48 -1.21 -39.36
N VAL A 165 16.89 -2.40 -39.28
CA VAL A 165 16.47 -3.18 -40.45
C VAL A 165 15.41 -2.41 -41.25
N LYS A 166 14.44 -1.77 -40.58
CA LYS A 166 13.46 -0.90 -41.25
C LYS A 166 14.09 0.32 -41.91
N GLU A 167 15.23 0.81 -41.40
CA GLU A 167 16.01 1.89 -42.01
C GLU A 167 16.90 1.43 -43.16
N GLY A 168 16.94 0.11 -43.45
CA GLY A 168 17.65 -0.45 -44.61
C GLY A 168 19.08 -0.93 -44.33
N PHE A 169 19.49 -1.06 -43.07
CA PHE A 169 20.78 -1.65 -42.74
C PHE A 169 20.79 -3.16 -42.91
N ASP A 170 21.94 -3.72 -43.32
CA ASP A 170 22.13 -5.16 -43.46
C ASP A 170 22.03 -5.89 -42.11
N GLU A 171 21.22 -6.94 -42.08
CA GLU A 171 20.90 -7.67 -40.84
C GLU A 171 22.11 -8.36 -40.24
N ASN A 172 23.05 -8.93 -41.06
CA ASN A 172 24.21 -9.64 -40.56
C ASN A 172 25.23 -8.68 -39.94
N ILE A 173 25.42 -7.51 -40.56
CA ILE A 173 26.31 -6.48 -40.00
C ILE A 173 25.77 -5.95 -38.68
N LEU A 174 24.44 -5.75 -38.62
CA LEU A 174 23.77 -5.34 -37.40
C LEU A 174 23.93 -6.38 -36.28
N GLU A 175 23.78 -7.67 -36.59
CA GLU A 175 23.89 -8.72 -35.58
C GLU A 175 25.31 -8.80 -34.99
N ASP A 176 26.34 -8.66 -35.80
CA ASP A 176 27.72 -8.61 -35.37
C ASP A 176 28.03 -7.43 -34.44
N GLU A 177 27.46 -6.26 -34.71
CA GLU A 177 27.64 -5.08 -33.86
C GLU A 177 26.77 -5.14 -32.59
N LEU A 178 25.55 -5.61 -32.70
CA LEU A 178 24.62 -5.71 -31.56
C LEU A 178 25.07 -6.76 -30.53
N ASN A 179 25.73 -7.83 -30.98
CA ASN A 179 26.29 -8.85 -30.07
C ASN A 179 27.41 -8.32 -29.16
N LYS A 180 27.96 -7.15 -29.46
CA LYS A 180 28.94 -6.46 -28.61
C LYS A 180 28.32 -5.56 -27.55
N LEU A 181 26.99 -5.34 -27.61
CA LEU A 181 26.27 -4.46 -26.68
C LEU A 181 25.94 -5.16 -25.36
N VAL A 182 26.17 -4.44 -24.26
CA VAL A 182 25.69 -4.79 -22.92
C VAL A 182 24.86 -3.64 -22.39
N CYS A 183 23.58 -3.90 -22.15
CA CYS A 183 22.66 -2.89 -21.63
C CYS A 183 22.43 -3.14 -20.13
N ARG A 184 22.47 -2.07 -19.33
CA ARG A 184 22.12 -2.09 -17.91
C ARG A 184 21.01 -1.06 -17.68
N ILE A 185 19.99 -1.46 -16.92
CA ILE A 185 18.89 -0.58 -16.55
C ILE A 185 18.89 -0.42 -15.03
N GLU A 186 18.92 0.83 -14.59
CA GLU A 186 18.82 1.19 -13.18
C GLU A 186 17.51 1.94 -12.95
N TRP A 187 16.74 1.52 -11.94
CA TRP A 187 15.56 2.25 -11.51
C TRP A 187 15.97 3.49 -10.72
N LYS A 188 15.53 4.66 -11.15
CA LYS A 188 15.66 5.85 -10.31
C LYS A 188 14.85 5.65 -9.03
N ARG A 189 15.50 5.71 -7.90
CA ARG A 189 14.80 5.84 -6.61
C ARG A 189 14.19 7.25 -6.59
N THR A 190 12.89 7.34 -6.83
CA THR A 190 12.17 8.58 -6.55
C THR A 190 12.09 8.71 -5.04
N SER A 191 12.62 9.81 -4.51
CA SER A 191 12.55 10.17 -3.09
C SER A 191 11.18 10.71 -2.70
N SER A 192 10.11 10.13 -3.21
CA SER A 192 8.78 10.31 -2.66
C SER A 192 8.56 9.24 -1.61
N VAL A 193 8.23 9.67 -0.41
CA VAL A 193 7.96 8.86 0.79
C VAL A 193 6.76 7.95 0.53
N GLU A 194 6.93 6.97 -0.33
CA GLU A 194 6.09 5.78 -0.34
C GLU A 194 6.87 4.72 0.44
N LYS A 195 6.63 4.63 1.75
CA LYS A 195 6.95 3.42 2.51
C LYS A 195 6.17 2.29 1.85
N ARG A 196 6.84 1.56 0.94
CA ARG A 196 6.30 0.35 0.34
C ARG A 196 5.95 -0.62 1.45
N THR A 197 4.72 -1.06 1.50
CA THR A 197 4.39 -2.38 2.02
C THR A 197 4.97 -3.40 1.03
N GLU A 198 6.21 -3.78 1.24
CA GLU A 198 6.81 -4.91 0.55
C GLU A 198 6.27 -6.20 1.17
N ASN A 199 5.18 -6.72 0.63
CA ASN A 199 4.83 -8.12 0.77
C ASN A 199 5.45 -8.89 -0.38
N THR A 200 6.76 -9.03 -0.35
CA THR A 200 7.45 -10.08 -1.09
C THR A 200 8.27 -10.86 -0.07
N VAL A 201 7.77 -12.04 0.29
CA VAL A 201 8.54 -13.01 1.06
C VAL A 201 9.67 -13.51 0.14
N ILE A 202 10.79 -12.81 0.18
CA ILE A 202 12.05 -13.36 -0.32
C ILE A 202 12.70 -14.02 0.90
N ASN A 203 12.70 -15.36 0.92
CA ASN A 203 13.56 -16.12 1.81
C ASN A 203 15.01 -15.79 1.48
N VAL A 204 15.59 -14.89 2.26
CA VAL A 204 17.04 -14.67 2.29
C VAL A 204 17.60 -15.51 3.42
N PRO A 205 18.59 -16.38 3.14
CA PRO A 205 19.25 -17.14 4.21
C PRO A 205 19.94 -16.15 5.17
N ALA A 206 19.78 -16.44 6.44
CA ALA A 206 20.46 -15.70 7.50
C ALA A 206 21.98 -15.79 7.32
N SER A 207 22.62 -14.68 7.00
CA SER A 207 24.05 -14.51 7.22
C SER A 207 24.42 -13.02 7.26
N GLU A 208 25.15 -12.73 8.32
CA GLU A 208 26.07 -11.61 8.54
C GLU A 208 25.49 -10.23 8.90
N ASN A 209 25.92 -9.80 10.08
CA ASN A 209 25.82 -8.47 10.67
C ASN A 209 26.40 -7.40 9.70
N ASN A 210 25.60 -6.89 8.81
CA ASN A 210 25.90 -5.64 8.13
C ASN A 210 25.18 -4.52 8.87
N GLU A 211 25.89 -3.90 9.83
CA GLU A 211 25.45 -2.66 10.42
C GLU A 211 25.35 -1.60 9.33
N THR A 212 24.12 -1.23 8.95
CA THR A 212 23.88 -0.18 7.95
C THR A 212 24.33 1.17 8.53
N GLU A 213 25.19 1.87 7.82
CA GLU A 213 25.66 3.21 8.16
C GLU A 213 24.62 4.26 7.73
N PHE A 214 24.24 5.16 8.64
CA PHE A 214 23.38 6.31 8.39
C PHE A 214 24.13 7.60 8.70
N SER A 215 23.83 8.70 8.00
CA SER A 215 24.43 10.00 8.29
C SER A 215 23.38 11.11 8.44
N LEU A 216 23.59 12.01 9.40
CA LEU A 216 22.82 13.22 9.62
C LEU A 216 23.79 14.36 9.90
N ASP A 217 23.73 15.44 9.14
CA ASP A 217 24.62 16.62 9.24
C ASP A 217 26.13 16.26 9.29
N GLY A 218 26.52 15.25 8.51
CA GLY A 218 27.91 14.78 8.41
C GLY A 218 28.35 13.86 9.56
N ILE A 219 27.48 13.57 10.53
CA ILE A 219 27.74 12.63 11.62
C ILE A 219 27.22 11.25 11.23
N LYS A 220 28.08 10.24 11.35
CA LYS A 220 27.77 8.85 11.01
C LYS A 220 27.18 8.10 12.21
N TYR A 221 26.10 7.34 11.96
CA TYR A 221 25.41 6.51 12.94
C TYR A 221 25.33 5.06 12.45
N TRP A 222 25.65 4.14 13.33
CA TRP A 222 25.58 2.71 13.06
C TRP A 222 24.30 2.15 13.66
N GLY A 223 23.44 1.61 12.77
CA GLY A 223 22.14 1.06 13.16
C GLY A 223 21.01 2.11 13.26
N ILE A 224 19.84 1.70 12.75
CA ILE A 224 18.66 2.58 12.59
C ILE A 224 18.21 3.23 13.92
N GLY A 225 18.29 2.51 15.03
CA GLY A 225 17.86 3.01 16.34
C GLY A 225 18.66 4.22 16.82
N ARG A 226 19.98 4.23 16.59
CA ARG A 226 20.86 5.37 16.95
C ARG A 226 20.63 6.56 16.05
N PHE A 227 20.40 6.32 14.78
CA PHE A 227 20.06 7.36 13.81
C PHE A 227 18.74 8.05 14.16
N VAL A 228 17.68 7.29 14.42
CA VAL A 228 16.35 7.83 14.80
C VAL A 228 16.45 8.63 16.10
N LEU A 229 17.20 8.15 17.10
CA LEU A 229 17.39 8.87 18.36
C LEU A 229 18.12 10.21 18.15
N ALA A 230 19.05 10.29 17.22
CA ALA A 230 19.75 11.52 16.86
C ALA A 230 18.82 12.53 16.20
N VAL A 231 17.98 12.09 15.25
CA VAL A 231 16.97 12.92 14.59
C VAL A 231 15.99 13.50 15.60
N VAL A 232 15.46 12.67 16.52
CA VAL A 232 14.48 13.12 17.53
C VAL A 232 15.09 14.10 18.56
N LYS A 233 16.41 14.04 18.81
CA LYS A 233 17.08 14.98 19.73
C LYS A 233 17.44 16.32 19.08
N GLN A 234 17.45 16.40 17.76
CA GLN A 234 17.83 17.60 17.02
C GLN A 234 16.61 18.48 16.66
N TYR A 235 15.39 17.92 16.75
CA TYR A 235 14.10 18.59 16.53
C TYR A 235 13.21 18.47 17.78
#